data_c485901d66853125175144170fc0dffa
#
_entry.id   c485901d66853125175144170fc0dffa
#
_cell.length_a   1.000
_cell.length_b   1.000
_cell.length_c   1.000
_cell.angle_alpha   90.00
_cell.angle_beta   90.00
_cell.angle_gamma   90.00
#
_symmetry.space_group_name_H-M   'P 1'
#
loop_
_entity.id
_entity.type
_entity.pdbx_description
1 polymer ?
#
loop_
_entity_poly.entity_id
_entity_poly.type
_entity_poly.pdbx_seq_one_letter_code
_entity_poly.pdbx_strand_id
1 'polypeptide(L)'
;MDLLDVDYWDVLEKKWGMHYFNDIYNVMLIDLIEEEKENGFSVLEIGCDCGATLLEIKNRFPKAEVYGSEINVASAGIASHVANVVVNNIEEENLPFPERKFDYIIFGDVLEHLHNPLKTVVYCQRFLRENGHIIASIPNIQHISVMEGLMQGDFTYMESGLLDKTHIHFFTYNEIVRMFHEAGYEICSLKGSGVPISDRQNELIDQLLALEGRAQRFMYIAFQYNLKAKMRKDVES
;
A
#
# COMPACT_ATOMS: atom_id res chain seq x y z
N MET A 1 -8.25 -26.63 9.89
CA MET A 1 -6.90 -26.90 9.41
C MET A 1 -6.13 -25.67 9.74
N ASP A 2 -5.23 -25.73 10.72
CA ASP A 2 -4.45 -24.54 11.11
C ASP A 2 -3.62 -24.09 9.91
N LEU A 3 -3.87 -22.87 9.47
CA LEU A 3 -3.21 -22.25 8.31
C LEU A 3 -1.73 -21.89 8.57
N LEU A 4 -1.27 -22.15 9.78
CA LEU A 4 0.13 -22.07 10.18
C LEU A 4 0.79 -23.43 9.89
N ASP A 5 0.95 -23.76 8.62
CA ASP A 5 1.83 -24.83 8.25
C ASP A 5 3.25 -24.38 8.55
N VAL A 6 3.96 -25.10 9.42
CA VAL A 6 5.34 -24.80 9.83
C VAL A 6 6.24 -24.61 8.60
N ASP A 7 5.96 -25.31 7.52
CA ASP A 7 6.71 -25.24 6.26
C ASP A 7 6.59 -23.88 5.56
N TYR A 8 5.43 -23.19 5.66
CA TYR A 8 5.26 -21.87 5.03
C TYR A 8 6.13 -20.80 5.72
N TRP A 9 6.09 -20.79 7.04
CA TRP A 9 6.92 -19.89 7.84
C TRP A 9 8.41 -20.17 7.64
N ASP A 10 8.81 -21.45 7.59
CA ASP A 10 10.18 -21.86 7.29
C ASP A 10 10.65 -21.37 5.91
N VAL A 11 9.77 -21.35 4.90
CA VAL A 11 10.09 -20.83 3.56
C VAL A 11 10.30 -19.32 3.59
N LEU A 12 9.43 -18.58 4.29
CA LEU A 12 9.54 -17.14 4.45
C LEU A 12 10.81 -16.77 5.24
N GLU A 13 11.09 -17.47 6.38
CA GLU A 13 12.30 -17.28 7.17
C GLU A 13 13.58 -17.54 6.38
N LYS A 14 13.63 -18.61 5.59
CA LYS A 14 14.81 -18.94 4.77
C LYS A 14 15.04 -17.96 3.64
N LYS A 15 13.97 -17.39 3.07
CA LYS A 15 14.07 -16.45 1.95
C LYS A 15 14.45 -15.05 2.41
N TRP A 16 13.91 -14.58 3.55
CA TRP A 16 13.94 -13.18 3.95
C TRP A 16 14.66 -12.89 5.28
N GLY A 17 14.91 -13.91 6.12
CA GLY A 17 15.52 -13.77 7.45
C GLY A 17 14.53 -13.24 8.51
N MET A 18 14.78 -13.58 9.78
CA MET A 18 13.85 -13.26 10.89
C MET A 18 13.59 -11.76 11.12
N HIS A 19 14.43 -10.87 10.63
CA HIS A 19 14.24 -9.42 10.79
C HIS A 19 13.13 -8.83 9.91
N TYR A 20 12.70 -9.54 8.88
CA TYR A 20 11.69 -9.07 7.94
C TYR A 20 10.24 -9.36 8.38
N PHE A 21 10.02 -10.26 9.33
CA PHE A 21 8.65 -10.67 9.67
C PHE A 21 7.78 -9.57 10.27
N ASN A 22 8.36 -8.62 10.98
CA ASN A 22 7.62 -7.47 11.52
C ASN A 22 7.41 -6.36 10.47
N ASP A 23 8.17 -6.40 9.36
CA ASP A 23 8.13 -5.37 8.31
C ASP A 23 7.49 -5.88 7.00
N ILE A 24 7.23 -7.20 6.86
CA ILE A 24 6.75 -7.83 5.63
C ILE A 24 5.26 -7.56 5.36
N TYR A 25 4.46 -7.38 6.39
CA TYR A 25 3.07 -6.99 6.21
C TYR A 25 2.79 -5.65 6.88
N ASN A 26 2.10 -4.81 6.16
CA ASN A 26 1.75 -3.49 6.67
C ASN A 26 0.50 -3.61 7.55
N VAL A 27 0.71 -3.75 8.87
CA VAL A 27 -0.37 -3.82 9.87
C VAL A 27 -1.37 -2.68 9.69
N MET A 28 -0.86 -1.49 9.37
CA MET A 28 -1.70 -0.29 9.21
C MET A 28 -2.67 -0.38 8.03
N LEU A 29 -2.32 -1.14 6.96
CA LEU A 29 -3.25 -1.40 5.86
C LEU A 29 -4.37 -2.34 6.30
N ILE A 30 -4.03 -3.39 7.06
CA ILE A 30 -4.99 -4.37 7.55
C ILE A 30 -5.95 -3.73 8.55
N ASP A 31 -5.47 -2.77 9.37
CA ASP A 31 -6.28 -2.02 10.33
C ASP A 31 -7.31 -1.07 9.65
N LEU A 32 -7.17 -0.84 8.34
CA LEU A 32 -8.17 -0.12 7.54
C LEU A 32 -9.32 -1.01 7.04
N ILE A 33 -9.22 -2.33 7.22
CA ILE A 33 -10.31 -3.28 6.96
C ILE A 33 -11.26 -3.20 8.16
N GLU A 34 -12.47 -2.67 7.93
CA GLU A 34 -13.48 -2.44 8.96
C GLU A 34 -14.56 -3.54 8.89
N GLU A 35 -14.14 -4.77 9.13
CA GLU A 35 -15.03 -5.94 9.10
C GLU A 35 -15.03 -6.68 10.44
N GLU A 36 -16.12 -7.38 10.74
CA GLU A 36 -16.17 -8.28 11.88
C GLU A 36 -15.57 -9.65 11.48
N LYS A 37 -14.96 -10.34 12.42
CA LYS A 37 -14.28 -11.64 12.18
C LYS A 37 -15.21 -12.70 11.60
N GLU A 38 -16.49 -12.62 11.89
CA GLU A 38 -17.52 -13.55 11.48
C GLU A 38 -18.05 -13.26 10.07
N ASN A 39 -17.77 -12.09 9.53
CA ASN A 39 -18.21 -11.69 8.19
C ASN A 39 -17.34 -12.35 7.11
N GLY A 40 -17.98 -12.81 6.05
CA GLY A 40 -17.30 -13.18 4.82
C GLY A 40 -17.15 -11.95 3.91
N PHE A 41 -15.95 -11.66 3.47
CA PHE A 41 -15.64 -10.62 2.50
C PHE A 41 -14.49 -11.06 1.60
N SER A 42 -14.24 -10.35 0.53
CA SER A 42 -13.21 -10.70 -0.44
C SER A 42 -12.18 -9.59 -0.61
N VAL A 43 -10.92 -9.96 -0.61
CA VAL A 43 -9.77 -9.06 -0.73
C VAL A 43 -8.90 -9.49 -1.91
N LEU A 44 -8.48 -8.54 -2.72
CA LEU A 44 -7.42 -8.69 -3.71
C LEU A 44 -6.23 -7.81 -3.33
N GLU A 45 -5.05 -8.40 -3.17
CA GLU A 45 -3.81 -7.64 -3.05
C GLU A 45 -3.07 -7.63 -4.38
N ILE A 46 -2.77 -6.44 -4.87
CA ILE A 46 -1.94 -6.21 -6.06
C ILE A 46 -0.49 -6.06 -5.60
N GLY A 47 0.41 -6.83 -6.20
CA GLY A 47 1.81 -6.91 -5.75
C GLY A 47 1.92 -7.64 -4.41
N CYS A 48 1.26 -8.80 -4.28
CA CYS A 48 1.17 -9.50 -3.00
C CYS A 48 2.48 -10.19 -2.55
N ASP A 49 3.55 -10.10 -3.33
CA ASP A 49 4.83 -10.78 -3.11
C ASP A 49 4.61 -12.24 -2.62
N CYS A 50 5.18 -12.61 -1.49
CA CYS A 50 5.05 -13.95 -0.90
C CYS A 50 3.74 -14.17 -0.10
N GLY A 51 2.83 -13.16 -0.06
CA GLY A 51 1.49 -13.29 0.51
C GLY A 51 1.41 -13.08 2.02
N ALA A 52 2.38 -12.39 2.64
CA ALA A 52 2.40 -12.19 4.09
C ALA A 52 1.18 -11.38 4.58
N THR A 53 0.80 -10.31 3.88
CA THR A 53 -0.39 -9.51 4.17
C THR A 53 -1.67 -10.34 4.06
N LEU A 54 -1.79 -11.15 3.00
CA LEU A 54 -2.94 -12.03 2.77
C LEU A 54 -3.07 -13.09 3.86
N LEU A 55 -1.94 -13.64 4.34
CA LEU A 55 -1.92 -14.57 5.46
C LEU A 55 -2.42 -13.92 6.74
N GLU A 56 -1.93 -12.70 7.05
CA GLU A 56 -2.37 -11.99 8.25
C GLU A 56 -3.85 -11.59 8.16
N ILE A 57 -4.36 -11.20 6.98
CA ILE A 57 -5.79 -10.97 6.79
C ILE A 57 -6.59 -12.23 7.11
N LYS A 58 -6.16 -13.40 6.65
CA LYS A 58 -6.82 -14.67 6.98
C LYS A 58 -6.78 -15.02 8.46
N ASN A 59 -5.66 -14.73 9.13
CA ASN A 59 -5.52 -14.93 10.56
C ASN A 59 -6.51 -14.06 11.35
N ARG A 60 -6.65 -12.79 10.97
CA ARG A 60 -7.58 -11.86 11.64
C ARG A 60 -9.03 -12.10 11.27
N PHE A 61 -9.28 -12.50 10.03
CA PHE A 61 -10.61 -12.67 9.43
C PHE A 61 -10.71 -14.04 8.78
N PRO A 62 -10.96 -15.11 9.55
CA PRO A 62 -10.90 -16.50 9.05
C PRO A 62 -11.88 -16.81 7.91
N LYS A 63 -12.94 -16.01 7.73
CA LYS A 63 -13.92 -16.15 6.64
C LYS A 63 -13.61 -15.28 5.42
N ALA A 64 -12.53 -14.49 5.45
CA ALA A 64 -12.12 -13.71 4.30
C ALA A 64 -11.66 -14.60 3.14
N GLU A 65 -12.13 -14.30 1.94
CA GLU A 65 -11.59 -14.86 0.70
C GLU A 65 -10.46 -13.96 0.23
N VAL A 66 -9.22 -14.47 0.22
CA VAL A 66 -8.03 -13.71 -0.13
C VAL A 66 -7.49 -14.11 -1.50
N TYR A 67 -7.18 -13.11 -2.30
CA TYR A 67 -6.67 -13.23 -3.67
C TYR A 67 -5.43 -12.36 -3.82
N GLY A 68 -4.51 -12.78 -4.68
CA GLY A 68 -3.30 -12.05 -4.99
C GLY A 68 -3.05 -11.92 -6.48
N SER A 69 -2.42 -10.83 -6.87
CA SER A 69 -1.83 -10.63 -8.19
C SER A 69 -0.37 -10.26 -8.00
N GLU A 70 0.55 -11.02 -8.59
CA GLU A 70 1.99 -10.83 -8.41
C GLU A 70 2.71 -11.05 -9.74
N ILE A 71 3.65 -10.17 -10.08
CA ILE A 71 4.42 -10.27 -11.33
C ILE A 71 5.57 -11.29 -11.22
N ASN A 72 6.13 -11.45 -10.02
CA ASN A 72 7.21 -12.40 -9.77
C ASN A 72 6.67 -13.83 -9.59
N VAL A 73 7.00 -14.69 -10.54
CA VAL A 73 6.51 -16.09 -10.54
C VAL A 73 6.90 -16.87 -9.27
N ALA A 74 8.10 -16.63 -8.72
CA ALA A 74 8.56 -17.35 -7.54
C ALA A 74 7.81 -16.89 -6.29
N SER A 75 7.60 -15.57 -6.12
CA SER A 75 6.82 -15.00 -5.03
C SER A 75 5.35 -15.43 -5.11
N ALA A 76 4.74 -15.36 -6.30
CA ALA A 76 3.37 -15.84 -6.52
C ALA A 76 3.20 -17.31 -6.18
N GLY A 77 4.21 -18.14 -6.50
CA GLY A 77 4.23 -19.56 -6.15
C GLY A 77 4.20 -19.79 -4.63
N ILE A 78 4.89 -18.95 -3.86
CA ILE A 78 4.86 -19.00 -2.38
C ILE A 78 3.49 -18.54 -1.88
N ALA A 79 3.00 -17.38 -2.34
CA ALA A 79 1.72 -16.81 -1.93
C ALA A 79 0.53 -17.74 -2.25
N SER A 80 0.64 -18.57 -3.29
CA SER A 80 -0.42 -19.53 -3.66
C SER A 80 -0.71 -20.60 -2.61
N HIS A 81 0.15 -20.77 -1.59
CA HIS A 81 -0.14 -21.66 -0.46
C HIS A 81 -1.19 -21.09 0.51
N VAL A 82 -1.40 -19.78 0.50
CA VAL A 82 -2.35 -19.11 1.41
C VAL A 82 -3.51 -18.43 0.70
N ALA A 83 -3.35 -18.05 -0.56
CA ALA A 83 -4.33 -17.28 -1.31
C ALA A 83 -4.54 -17.83 -2.73
N ASN A 84 -5.61 -17.39 -3.38
CA ASN A 84 -5.80 -17.62 -4.82
C ASN A 84 -5.01 -16.57 -5.60
N VAL A 85 -3.80 -16.93 -6.07
CA VAL A 85 -2.85 -16.00 -6.67
C VAL A 85 -2.75 -16.22 -8.16
N VAL A 86 -2.68 -15.11 -8.91
CA VAL A 86 -2.40 -15.08 -10.34
C VAL A 86 -1.07 -14.41 -10.61
N VAL A 87 -0.28 -14.99 -11.51
CA VAL A 87 0.91 -14.32 -12.05
C VAL A 87 0.45 -13.33 -13.09
N ASN A 88 0.62 -12.04 -12.81
CA ASN A 88 0.06 -10.99 -13.65
C ASN A 88 0.86 -9.69 -13.52
N ASN A 89 1.03 -8.99 -14.64
CA ASN A 89 1.43 -7.59 -14.66
C ASN A 89 0.17 -6.72 -14.64
N ILE A 90 -0.10 -6.04 -13.56
CA ILE A 90 -1.32 -5.21 -13.39
C ILE A 90 -1.44 -4.10 -14.44
N GLU A 91 -0.34 -3.62 -14.99
CA GLU A 91 -0.33 -2.58 -16.01
C GLU A 91 -0.80 -3.08 -17.40
N GLU A 92 -0.90 -4.39 -17.61
CA GLU A 92 -1.46 -4.99 -18.83
C GLU A 92 -2.99 -5.04 -18.84
N GLU A 93 -3.65 -4.65 -17.74
CA GLU A 93 -5.11 -4.59 -17.59
C GLU A 93 -5.84 -5.90 -17.97
N ASN A 94 -5.25 -7.03 -17.61
CA ASN A 94 -5.76 -8.36 -17.94
C ASN A 94 -5.99 -9.26 -16.73
N LEU A 95 -6.37 -8.69 -15.56
CA LEU A 95 -6.71 -9.47 -14.37
C LEU A 95 -7.83 -10.48 -14.69
N PRO A 96 -7.62 -11.79 -14.42
CA PRO A 96 -8.57 -12.83 -14.79
C PRO A 96 -9.68 -13.03 -13.75
N PHE A 97 -10.10 -11.98 -13.08
CA PHE A 97 -11.15 -12.02 -12.09
C PHE A 97 -12.47 -11.45 -12.62
N PRO A 98 -13.63 -11.93 -12.11
CA PRO A 98 -14.92 -11.34 -12.42
C PRO A 98 -15.00 -9.87 -11.96
N GLU A 99 -15.77 -9.08 -12.68
CA GLU A 99 -16.08 -7.71 -12.25
C GLU A 99 -16.91 -7.72 -10.95
N ARG A 100 -16.77 -6.64 -10.15
CA ARG A 100 -17.50 -6.41 -8.88
C ARG A 100 -17.37 -7.58 -7.90
N LYS A 101 -16.18 -8.18 -7.85
CA LYS A 101 -15.90 -9.32 -6.98
C LYS A 101 -15.44 -8.91 -5.58
N PHE A 102 -14.62 -7.86 -5.47
CA PHE A 102 -13.87 -7.58 -4.26
C PHE A 102 -14.49 -6.49 -3.40
N ASP A 103 -14.51 -6.71 -2.09
CA ASP A 103 -14.86 -5.71 -1.09
C ASP A 103 -13.68 -4.77 -0.83
N TYR A 104 -12.45 -5.30 -0.93
CA TYR A 104 -11.22 -4.53 -0.81
C TYR A 104 -10.22 -4.88 -1.91
N ILE A 105 -9.55 -3.85 -2.44
CA ILE A 105 -8.35 -4.01 -3.27
C ILE A 105 -7.21 -3.28 -2.56
N ILE A 106 -6.09 -3.98 -2.33
CA ILE A 106 -4.95 -3.48 -1.57
C ILE A 106 -3.77 -3.25 -2.51
N PHE A 107 -3.10 -2.11 -2.34
CA PHE A 107 -1.82 -1.76 -2.93
C PHE A 107 -0.84 -1.46 -1.79
N GLY A 108 -0.04 -2.44 -1.40
CA GLY A 108 0.99 -2.28 -0.37
C GLY A 108 2.32 -1.93 -1.02
N ASP A 109 2.70 -0.65 -1.06
CA ASP A 109 3.94 -0.17 -1.67
C ASP A 109 4.11 -0.65 -3.12
N VAL A 110 3.12 -0.34 -3.96
CA VAL A 110 3.06 -0.76 -5.38
C VAL A 110 2.96 0.43 -6.31
N LEU A 111 2.16 1.44 -5.95
CA LEU A 111 1.80 2.53 -6.87
C LEU A 111 3.01 3.37 -7.31
N GLU A 112 4.03 3.49 -6.48
CA GLU A 112 5.29 4.18 -6.77
C GLU A 112 6.17 3.46 -7.79
N HIS A 113 5.94 2.17 -8.01
CA HIS A 113 6.67 1.34 -8.97
C HIS A 113 5.99 1.25 -10.34
N LEU A 114 4.74 1.71 -10.48
CA LEU A 114 3.99 1.62 -11.73
C LEU A 114 4.31 2.77 -12.68
N HIS A 115 4.33 2.51 -13.98
CA HIS A 115 4.49 3.58 -14.99
C HIS A 115 3.27 4.49 -15.06
N ASN A 116 2.06 3.96 -14.80
CA ASN A 116 0.84 4.75 -14.78
C ASN A 116 -0.08 4.37 -13.61
N PRO A 117 0.25 4.82 -12.37
CA PRO A 117 -0.51 4.47 -11.18
C PRO A 117 -1.97 4.94 -11.24
N LEU A 118 -2.25 6.11 -11.81
CA LEU A 118 -3.62 6.61 -12.00
C LEU A 118 -4.45 5.65 -12.85
N LYS A 119 -3.91 5.22 -13.99
CA LYS A 119 -4.59 4.29 -14.90
C LYS A 119 -4.89 2.95 -14.22
N THR A 120 -3.96 2.44 -13.44
CA THR A 120 -4.13 1.19 -12.69
C THR A 120 -5.22 1.32 -11.62
N VAL A 121 -5.23 2.42 -10.87
CA VAL A 121 -6.27 2.69 -9.86
C VAL A 121 -7.65 2.79 -10.52
N VAL A 122 -7.77 3.46 -11.67
CA VAL A 122 -9.01 3.52 -12.47
C VAL A 122 -9.40 2.13 -12.99
N TYR A 123 -8.46 1.37 -13.53
CA TYR A 123 -8.73 0.00 -14.02
C TYR A 123 -9.30 -0.90 -12.93
N CYS A 124 -8.80 -0.79 -11.70
CA CYS A 124 -9.24 -1.62 -10.57
C CYS A 124 -10.67 -1.34 -10.12
N GLN A 125 -11.28 -0.20 -10.49
CA GLN A 125 -12.67 0.11 -10.16
C GLN A 125 -13.66 -0.97 -10.60
N ARG A 126 -13.42 -1.56 -11.78
CA ARG A 126 -14.31 -2.58 -12.34
C ARG A 126 -14.41 -3.84 -11.49
N PHE A 127 -13.41 -4.11 -10.67
CA PHE A 127 -13.35 -5.29 -9.81
C PHE A 127 -13.90 -5.04 -8.40
N LEU A 128 -14.05 -3.78 -7.99
CA LEU A 128 -14.67 -3.44 -6.72
C LEU A 128 -16.19 -3.65 -6.74
N ARG A 129 -16.72 -4.14 -5.65
CA ARG A 129 -18.15 -4.10 -5.38
C ARG A 129 -18.63 -2.66 -5.21
N GLU A 130 -19.94 -2.43 -5.26
CA GLU A 130 -20.54 -1.08 -5.18
C GLU A 130 -20.08 -0.26 -3.97
N ASN A 131 -19.89 -0.91 -2.81
CA ASN A 131 -19.37 -0.27 -1.60
C ASN A 131 -17.95 -0.71 -1.28
N GLY A 132 -17.22 -1.24 -2.27
CA GLY A 132 -15.85 -1.69 -2.10
C GLY A 132 -14.86 -0.53 -1.94
N HIS A 133 -13.72 -0.84 -1.34
CA HIS A 133 -12.69 0.15 -1.03
C HIS A 133 -11.34 -0.22 -1.65
N ILE A 134 -10.58 0.79 -2.05
CA ILE A 134 -9.13 0.65 -2.21
C ILE A 134 -8.47 1.00 -0.88
N ILE A 135 -7.47 0.20 -0.52
CA ILE A 135 -6.54 0.46 0.57
C ILE A 135 -5.14 0.53 -0.04
N ALA A 136 -4.35 1.53 0.32
CA ALA A 136 -2.99 1.66 -0.21
C ALA A 136 -2.02 2.20 0.82
N SER A 137 -0.77 1.73 0.79
CA SER A 137 0.37 2.41 1.38
C SER A 137 1.22 3.04 0.28
N ILE A 138 1.69 4.26 0.53
CA ILE A 138 2.45 5.04 -0.46
C ILE A 138 3.54 5.83 0.27
N PRO A 139 4.82 5.67 -0.12
CA PRO A 139 5.94 6.42 0.45
C PRO A 139 5.81 7.93 0.26
N ASN A 140 6.23 8.70 1.25
CA ASN A 140 6.17 10.16 1.23
C ASN A 140 7.52 10.78 0.91
N ILE A 141 7.70 11.28 -0.30
CA ILE A 141 8.94 11.97 -0.69
C ILE A 141 9.17 13.28 0.08
N GLN A 142 8.12 13.86 0.69
CA GLN A 142 8.23 15.11 1.46
C GLN A 142 8.71 14.87 2.90
N HIS A 143 9.00 13.63 3.30
CA HIS A 143 9.52 13.32 4.62
C HIS A 143 10.78 14.13 4.92
N ILE A 144 10.92 14.57 6.17
CA ILE A 144 12.00 15.49 6.57
C ILE A 144 13.41 14.96 6.25
N SER A 145 13.63 13.65 6.27
CA SER A 145 14.94 13.08 5.93
C SER A 145 15.32 13.31 4.46
N VAL A 146 14.35 13.26 3.56
CA VAL A 146 14.58 13.56 2.13
C VAL A 146 14.78 15.05 1.94
N MET A 147 13.97 15.88 2.59
CA MET A 147 14.12 17.36 2.53
C MET A 147 15.49 17.81 3.05
N GLU A 148 15.95 17.22 4.15
CA GLU A 148 17.28 17.50 4.71
C GLU A 148 18.39 17.13 3.74
N GLY A 149 18.32 15.97 3.08
CA GLY A 149 19.25 15.56 2.03
C GLY A 149 19.27 16.54 0.85
N LEU A 150 18.09 16.88 0.33
CA LEU A 150 17.96 17.85 -0.78
C LEU A 150 18.58 19.22 -0.45
N MET A 151 18.41 19.71 0.79
CA MET A 151 19.02 20.96 1.24
C MET A 151 20.54 20.89 1.30
N GLN A 152 21.11 19.69 1.44
CA GLN A 152 22.55 19.41 1.40
C GLN A 152 23.08 19.12 0.00
N GLY A 153 22.19 19.01 -0.99
CA GLY A 153 22.51 18.68 -2.38
C GLY A 153 22.50 17.18 -2.65
N ASP A 154 21.95 16.38 -1.72
CA ASP A 154 21.92 14.92 -1.81
C ASP A 154 20.54 14.41 -2.23
N PHE A 155 20.52 13.51 -3.22
CA PHE A 155 19.36 12.70 -3.62
C PHE A 155 19.88 11.33 -4.05
N THR A 156 20.33 10.55 -3.06
CA THR A 156 21.02 9.28 -3.32
C THR A 156 20.02 8.12 -3.30
N TYR A 157 19.88 7.43 -4.43
CA TYR A 157 19.06 6.23 -4.50
C TYR A 157 19.61 5.10 -3.62
N MET A 158 18.71 4.41 -2.96
CA MET A 158 18.99 3.36 -1.99
C MET A 158 18.43 2.00 -2.49
N GLU A 159 18.80 0.93 -1.80
CA GLU A 159 18.22 -0.41 -2.09
C GLU A 159 16.81 -0.58 -1.53
N SER A 160 16.37 0.31 -0.64
CA SER A 160 15.04 0.31 -0.01
C SER A 160 14.69 1.66 0.60
N GLY A 161 13.43 1.87 0.99
CA GLY A 161 12.95 3.07 1.67
C GLY A 161 12.48 4.15 0.70
N LEU A 162 12.40 5.42 1.15
CA LEU A 162 11.80 6.52 0.38
C LEU A 162 12.49 6.79 -0.96
N LEU A 163 13.79 6.58 -1.03
CA LEU A 163 14.60 6.76 -2.23
C LEU A 163 15.02 5.41 -2.84
N ASP A 164 14.15 4.39 -2.73
CA ASP A 164 14.39 3.11 -3.40
C ASP A 164 14.61 3.35 -4.89
N LYS A 165 15.66 2.73 -5.43
CA LYS A 165 16.05 2.86 -6.86
C LYS A 165 15.00 2.33 -7.84
N THR A 166 14.04 1.56 -7.36
CA THR A 166 12.94 1.01 -8.15
C THR A 166 11.69 1.89 -8.14
N HIS A 167 11.65 2.95 -7.30
CA HIS A 167 10.61 3.94 -7.34
C HIS A 167 10.74 4.80 -8.60
N ILE A 168 9.74 4.81 -9.44
CA ILE A 168 9.66 5.65 -10.64
C ILE A 168 8.70 6.83 -10.46
N HIS A 169 7.84 6.79 -9.43
CA HIS A 169 7.02 7.91 -8.99
C HIS A 169 7.28 8.26 -7.53
N PHE A 170 7.28 9.55 -7.24
CA PHE A 170 7.44 10.08 -5.89
C PHE A 170 6.19 10.87 -5.52
N PHE A 171 5.56 10.49 -4.42
CA PHE A 171 4.30 11.05 -3.97
C PHE A 171 4.47 11.96 -2.76
N THR A 172 3.75 13.07 -2.77
CA THR A 172 3.45 13.88 -1.58
C THR A 172 2.00 13.64 -1.17
N TYR A 173 1.61 14.10 0.01
CA TYR A 173 0.22 14.07 0.46
C TYR A 173 -0.76 14.61 -0.60
N ASN A 174 -0.44 15.78 -1.16
CA ASN A 174 -1.32 16.44 -2.13
C ASN A 174 -1.42 15.66 -3.45
N GLU A 175 -0.34 15.03 -3.91
CA GLU A 175 -0.35 14.21 -5.13
C GLU A 175 -1.18 12.94 -4.94
N ILE A 176 -1.09 12.31 -3.77
CA ILE A 176 -1.95 11.17 -3.43
C ILE A 176 -3.42 11.57 -3.49
N VAL A 177 -3.77 12.68 -2.81
CA VAL A 177 -5.16 13.18 -2.80
C VAL A 177 -5.64 13.49 -4.22
N ARG A 178 -4.80 14.14 -5.03
CA ARG A 178 -5.12 14.48 -6.42
C ARG A 178 -5.36 13.23 -7.25
N MET A 179 -4.45 12.28 -7.23
CA MET A 179 -4.52 11.04 -8.01
C MET A 179 -5.81 10.26 -7.70
N PHE A 180 -6.14 10.05 -6.43
CA PHE A 180 -7.36 9.31 -6.07
C PHE A 180 -8.62 10.09 -6.42
N HIS A 181 -8.59 11.42 -6.31
CA HIS A 181 -9.70 12.27 -6.72
C HIS A 181 -9.93 12.23 -8.24
N GLU A 182 -8.86 12.31 -9.04
CA GLU A 182 -8.91 12.19 -10.51
C GLU A 182 -9.37 10.79 -10.93
N ALA A 183 -8.96 9.75 -10.20
CA ALA A 183 -9.43 8.39 -10.40
C ALA A 183 -10.90 8.18 -10.01
N GLY A 184 -11.63 9.20 -9.55
CA GLY A 184 -13.04 9.08 -9.18
C GLY A 184 -13.31 8.53 -7.80
N TYR A 185 -12.33 8.57 -6.89
CA TYR A 185 -12.51 8.12 -5.51
C TYR A 185 -12.76 9.27 -4.53
N GLU A 186 -13.43 8.95 -3.44
CA GLU A 186 -13.53 9.73 -2.22
C GLU A 186 -12.61 9.09 -1.16
N ILE A 187 -11.72 9.88 -0.58
CA ILE A 187 -10.82 9.41 0.47
C ILE A 187 -11.59 9.34 1.79
N CYS A 188 -11.72 8.13 2.34
CA CYS A 188 -12.35 7.88 3.64
C CYS A 188 -11.38 8.10 4.79
N SER A 189 -10.12 7.73 4.60
CA SER A 189 -9.04 7.89 5.57
C SER A 189 -7.71 8.05 4.86
N LEU A 190 -6.87 8.95 5.35
CA LEU A 190 -5.48 9.12 4.89
C LEU A 190 -4.63 9.50 6.10
N LYS A 191 -3.87 8.54 6.61
CA LYS A 191 -3.07 8.68 7.81
C LYS A 191 -1.60 8.47 7.51
N GLY A 192 -0.75 9.33 8.05
CA GLY A 192 0.70 9.14 8.01
C GLY A 192 1.13 8.12 9.05
N SER A 193 1.98 7.19 8.67
CA SER A 193 2.84 6.43 9.57
C SER A 193 4.25 6.98 9.50
N GLY A 194 5.00 6.92 10.59
CA GLY A 194 6.31 7.55 10.64
C GLY A 194 7.28 6.79 11.51
N VAL A 195 8.53 7.16 11.34
CA VAL A 195 9.64 6.79 12.21
C VAL A 195 9.97 7.97 13.13
N PRO A 196 10.58 7.72 14.30
CA PRO A 196 11.04 8.81 15.17
C PRO A 196 11.98 9.77 14.43
N ILE A 197 11.75 11.05 14.58
CA ILE A 197 12.59 12.11 14.03
C ILE A 197 13.43 12.76 15.14
N SER A 198 14.61 13.27 14.79
CA SER A 198 15.51 13.92 15.75
C SER A 198 15.05 15.33 16.13
N ASP A 199 15.59 15.88 17.24
CA ASP A 199 15.32 17.26 17.65
C ASP A 199 15.74 18.25 16.56
N ARG A 200 16.86 18.04 15.88
CA ARG A 200 17.31 18.85 14.75
C ARG A 200 16.29 18.83 13.61
N GLN A 201 15.73 17.68 13.28
CA GLN A 201 14.69 17.57 12.25
C GLN A 201 13.41 18.29 12.66
N ASN A 202 13.04 18.23 13.94
CA ASN A 202 11.91 18.98 14.49
C ASN A 202 12.12 20.50 14.33
N GLU A 203 13.30 21.01 14.68
CA GLU A 203 13.67 22.42 14.48
C GLU A 203 13.64 22.83 13.00
N LEU A 204 14.14 21.96 12.12
CA LEU A 204 14.11 22.22 10.67
C LEU A 204 12.67 22.29 10.15
N ILE A 205 11.78 21.40 10.60
CA ILE A 205 10.36 21.45 10.25
C ILE A 205 9.74 22.79 10.70
N ASP A 206 10.04 23.28 11.92
CA ASP A 206 9.53 24.55 12.39
C ASP A 206 9.98 25.72 11.51
N GLN A 207 11.23 25.71 11.06
CA GLN A 207 11.77 26.70 10.12
C GLN A 207 11.06 26.63 8.76
N LEU A 208 10.87 25.43 8.22
CA LEU A 208 10.17 25.23 6.94
C LEU A 208 8.71 25.71 7.00
N LEU A 209 8.01 25.42 8.09
CA LEU A 209 6.63 25.86 8.31
C LEU A 209 6.52 27.39 8.46
N ALA A 210 7.53 28.03 9.03
CA ALA A 210 7.59 29.48 9.13
C ALA A 210 7.80 30.19 7.78
N LEU A 211 8.45 29.49 6.83
CA LEU A 211 8.70 30.01 5.46
C LEU A 211 7.50 29.75 4.53
N GLU A 212 6.81 28.62 4.69
CA GLU A 212 5.76 28.16 3.79
C GLU A 212 4.46 27.94 4.56
N GLY A 213 3.53 28.87 4.41
CA GLY A 213 2.27 28.89 5.17
C GLY A 213 1.21 27.85 4.75
N ARG A 214 1.45 27.01 3.73
CA ARG A 214 0.50 26.02 3.22
C ARG A 214 0.79 24.61 3.71
N ALA A 215 2.05 24.30 4.00
CA ALA A 215 2.45 22.99 4.48
C ALA A 215 2.01 22.80 5.95
N GLN A 216 1.78 21.54 6.32
CA GLN A 216 1.45 21.17 7.69
C GLN A 216 2.51 20.21 8.23
N ARG A 217 2.76 20.23 9.53
CA ARG A 217 3.82 19.43 10.18
C ARG A 217 3.74 17.95 9.82
N PHE A 218 2.56 17.36 9.77
CA PHE A 218 2.39 15.95 9.45
C PHE A 218 2.93 15.57 8.07
N MET A 219 2.96 16.50 7.10
CA MET A 219 3.49 16.26 5.76
C MET A 219 5.01 16.00 5.76
N TYR A 220 5.73 16.50 6.77
CA TYR A 220 7.16 16.28 6.93
C TYR A 220 7.51 15.11 7.84
N ILE A 221 6.58 14.70 8.72
CA ILE A 221 6.79 13.63 9.70
C ILE A 221 6.37 12.27 9.13
N ALA A 222 5.34 12.22 8.31
CA ALA A 222 4.87 10.98 7.73
C ALA A 222 5.95 10.39 6.81
N PHE A 223 6.42 9.19 7.12
CA PHE A 223 7.31 8.42 6.26
C PHE A 223 6.53 7.79 5.10
N GLN A 224 5.32 7.33 5.40
CA GLN A 224 4.42 6.68 4.48
C GLN A 224 2.99 7.11 4.77
N TYR A 225 2.13 7.13 3.76
CA TYR A 225 0.70 7.35 3.92
C TYR A 225 -0.07 6.06 3.71
N ASN A 226 -1.01 5.80 4.62
CA ASN A 226 -1.94 4.69 4.55
C ASN A 226 -3.33 5.26 4.24
N LEU A 227 -3.88 4.84 3.12
CA LEU A 227 -5.10 5.36 2.51
C LEU A 227 -6.20 4.31 2.52
N LYS A 228 -7.45 4.73 2.79
CA LYS A 228 -8.67 4.02 2.44
C LYS A 228 -9.55 4.94 1.61
N ALA A 229 -10.00 4.49 0.45
CA ALA A 229 -10.83 5.26 -0.46
C ALA A 229 -11.94 4.39 -1.06
N LYS A 230 -13.10 4.99 -1.34
CA LYS A 230 -14.24 4.36 -2.03
C LYS A 230 -14.57 5.10 -3.32
N MET A 231 -15.19 4.41 -4.26
CA MET A 231 -15.71 5.09 -5.47
C MET A 231 -16.70 6.18 -5.07
N ARG A 232 -16.59 7.34 -5.71
CA ARG A 232 -17.61 8.37 -5.58
C ARG A 232 -18.91 7.85 -6.21
N LYS A 233 -20.02 8.02 -5.52
CA LYS A 233 -21.32 7.84 -6.14
C LYS A 233 -21.50 8.99 -7.12
N ASP A 234 -21.83 8.68 -8.38
CA ASP A 234 -22.26 9.71 -9.32
C ASP A 234 -23.44 10.42 -8.66
N VAL A 235 -23.29 11.72 -8.45
CA VAL A 235 -24.42 12.56 -8.08
C VAL A 235 -25.29 12.56 -9.33
N GLU A 236 -26.42 11.82 -9.30
CA GLU A 236 -27.41 11.90 -10.36
C GLU A 236 -27.71 13.38 -10.60
N SER A 237 -27.29 13.86 -11.77
CA SER A 237 -27.50 15.22 -12.24
C SER A 237 -28.92 15.41 -12.76
#